data_989e1fb8c23e5d06ea8df071c3e8080a
#
_entry.id   989e1fb8c23e5d06ea8df071c3e8080a
#
_cell.length_a   1.000
_cell.length_b   1.000
_cell.length_c   1.000
_cell.angle_alpha   90.00
_cell.angle_beta   90.00
_cell.angle_gamma   90.00
#
_symmetry.space_group_name_H-M   'P 1'
#
loop_
_entity.id
_entity.type
_entity.pdbx_description
1 polymer ?
#
loop_
_entity_poly.entity_id
_entity_poly.type
_entity_poly.pdbx_seq_one_letter_code
_entity_poly.pdbx_strand_id
1 'polypeptide(L)'
;KRGTASVTAAELRARILPAASLESEEKIVFDWSVIDERIVDWRRQGLRIGFTNGCFDLLHPGHIAVLTKARAACDRLIVGLNSDASVRRLKGEGRPVQDEHARADVLAALEAVDLVVVFPQDTPLDLIRRVRPNVLVKGGDYTRETVVGREVVEVEGGEVILIDTVPGHSTSSLIERSRPGGR
;
A
#
# COMPACT_ATOMS: atom_id res chain seq x y z
N LYS A 1 -11.77 -18.40 40.71
CA LYS A 1 -12.13 -19.15 39.49
C LYS A 1 -11.53 -18.44 38.29
N ARG A 2 -10.49 -19.02 37.67
CA ARG A 2 -9.94 -18.53 36.40
C ARG A 2 -10.89 -19.00 35.30
N GLY A 3 -11.56 -18.05 34.61
CA GLY A 3 -12.38 -18.35 33.46
C GLY A 3 -11.51 -18.86 32.31
N THR A 4 -11.92 -19.94 31.68
CA THR A 4 -11.36 -20.44 30.42
C THR A 4 -11.69 -19.42 29.33
N ALA A 5 -10.69 -18.73 28.80
CA ALA A 5 -10.88 -17.93 27.59
C ALA A 5 -11.14 -18.87 26.42
N SER A 6 -12.29 -18.73 25.77
CA SER A 6 -12.57 -19.43 24.51
C SER A 6 -11.87 -18.70 23.37
N VAL A 7 -11.06 -19.43 22.63
CA VAL A 7 -10.43 -18.93 21.41
C VAL A 7 -11.31 -19.34 20.23
N THR A 8 -11.67 -18.39 19.38
CA THR A 8 -12.45 -18.70 18.17
C THR A 8 -11.61 -19.46 17.15
N ALA A 9 -12.25 -20.21 16.26
CA ALA A 9 -11.56 -20.91 15.18
C ALA A 9 -10.80 -19.94 14.26
N ALA A 10 -11.25 -18.69 14.12
CA ALA A 10 -10.56 -17.63 13.37
C ALA A 10 -9.28 -17.18 14.07
N GLU A 11 -9.32 -16.95 15.40
CA GLU A 11 -8.13 -16.61 16.19
C GLU A 11 -7.10 -17.74 16.23
N LEU A 12 -7.59 -18.98 16.26
CA LEU A 12 -6.71 -20.16 16.23
C LEU A 12 -6.03 -20.28 14.86
N ARG A 13 -6.77 -20.11 13.76
CA ARG A 13 -6.21 -20.10 12.40
C ARG A 13 -5.19 -19.00 12.19
N ALA A 14 -5.45 -17.79 12.66
CA ALA A 14 -4.52 -16.66 12.57
C ALA A 14 -3.20 -16.89 13.34
N ARG A 15 -3.19 -17.77 14.34
CA ARG A 15 -2.00 -18.09 15.14
C ARG A 15 -1.26 -19.37 14.72
N ILE A 16 -1.97 -20.32 14.10
CA ILE A 16 -1.42 -21.65 13.77
C ILE A 16 -0.96 -21.74 12.32
N LEU A 17 -1.62 -21.00 11.42
CA LEU A 17 -1.15 -20.85 10.06
C LEU A 17 -0.31 -19.56 10.02
N PRO A 18 1.04 -19.66 10.02
CA PRO A 18 1.84 -18.53 9.58
C PRO A 18 1.28 -18.19 8.19
N ALA A 19 0.83 -16.97 8.01
CA ALA A 19 0.49 -16.48 6.69
C ALA A 19 1.72 -16.79 5.82
N ALA A 20 1.59 -17.70 4.87
CA ALA A 20 2.68 -18.03 3.98
C ALA A 20 3.14 -16.70 3.38
N SER A 21 4.31 -16.24 3.82
CA SER A 21 4.92 -15.04 3.27
C SER A 21 5.27 -15.40 1.84
N LEU A 22 4.62 -14.73 0.89
CA LEU A 22 4.99 -14.81 -0.51
C LEU A 22 6.46 -14.41 -0.64
N GLU A 23 7.20 -15.06 -1.50
CA GLU A 23 8.51 -14.57 -1.89
C GLU A 23 8.35 -13.19 -2.54
N SER A 24 9.39 -12.35 -2.48
CA SER A 24 9.26 -10.94 -2.91
C SER A 24 8.78 -10.81 -4.36
N GLU A 25 9.24 -11.69 -5.25
CA GLU A 25 8.81 -11.71 -6.66
C GLU A 25 7.32 -12.05 -6.82
N GLU A 26 6.79 -12.95 -6.01
CA GLU A 26 5.36 -13.30 -6.04
C GLU A 26 4.45 -12.18 -5.53
N LYS A 27 5.01 -11.19 -4.83
CA LYS A 27 4.26 -10.03 -4.36
C LYS A 27 4.07 -8.96 -5.43
N ILE A 28 4.77 -9.03 -6.57
CA ILE A 28 4.76 -7.99 -7.59
C ILE A 28 3.81 -8.36 -8.73
N VAL A 29 2.89 -7.47 -9.06
CA VAL A 29 1.87 -7.68 -10.08
C VAL A 29 1.86 -6.52 -11.06
N PHE A 30 2.14 -6.81 -12.33
CA PHE A 30 2.00 -5.90 -13.45
C PHE A 30 0.69 -6.16 -14.22
N ASP A 31 0.27 -7.41 -14.33
CA ASP A 31 -1.02 -7.80 -14.92
C ASP A 31 -2.10 -7.95 -13.84
N TRP A 32 -3.08 -7.08 -13.90
CA TRP A 32 -4.16 -7.06 -12.91
C TRP A 32 -5.08 -8.30 -12.94
N SER A 33 -5.03 -9.14 -13.97
CA SER A 33 -5.81 -10.38 -13.99
C SER A 33 -5.48 -11.30 -12.82
N VAL A 34 -4.25 -11.27 -12.35
CA VAL A 34 -3.74 -12.09 -11.23
C VAL A 34 -4.27 -11.62 -9.86
N ILE A 35 -4.69 -10.35 -9.75
CA ILE A 35 -5.11 -9.79 -8.46
C ILE A 35 -6.42 -10.41 -7.97
N ASP A 36 -7.35 -10.68 -8.88
CA ASP A 36 -8.71 -11.08 -8.53
C ASP A 36 -8.74 -12.39 -7.76
N GLU A 37 -7.95 -13.37 -8.16
CA GLU A 37 -7.84 -14.67 -7.48
C GLU A 37 -7.34 -14.50 -6.04
N ARG A 38 -6.30 -13.66 -5.83
CA ARG A 38 -5.75 -13.38 -4.50
C ARG A 38 -6.76 -12.67 -3.61
N ILE A 39 -7.47 -11.67 -4.14
CA ILE A 39 -8.49 -10.93 -3.41
C ILE A 39 -9.63 -11.86 -2.99
N VAL A 40 -10.09 -12.72 -3.91
CA VAL A 40 -11.15 -13.69 -3.63
C VAL A 40 -10.72 -14.67 -2.53
N ASP A 41 -9.48 -15.15 -2.61
CA ASP A 41 -8.96 -16.08 -1.61
C ASP A 41 -8.82 -15.43 -0.22
N TRP A 42 -8.26 -14.22 -0.14
CA TRP A 42 -8.18 -13.49 1.12
C TRP A 42 -9.54 -13.20 1.73
N ARG A 43 -10.54 -12.84 0.92
CA ARG A 43 -11.91 -12.63 1.39
C ARG A 43 -12.58 -13.90 1.89
N ARG A 44 -12.36 -15.04 1.22
CA ARG A 44 -12.84 -16.34 1.69
C ARG A 44 -12.26 -16.72 3.05
N GLN A 45 -11.04 -16.30 3.33
CA GLN A 45 -10.40 -16.47 4.62
C GLN A 45 -10.87 -15.47 5.68
N GLY A 46 -11.72 -14.50 5.33
CA GLY A 46 -12.21 -13.45 6.23
C GLY A 46 -11.18 -12.37 6.53
N LEU A 47 -10.15 -12.22 5.69
CA LEU A 47 -9.07 -11.26 5.90
C LEU A 47 -9.49 -9.85 5.46
N ARG A 48 -9.14 -8.86 6.27
CA ARG A 48 -9.32 -7.43 5.94
C ARG A 48 -8.21 -6.98 4.99
N ILE A 49 -8.60 -6.41 3.85
CA ILE A 49 -7.69 -5.92 2.83
C ILE A 49 -7.51 -4.41 3.00
N GLY A 50 -6.27 -3.97 3.19
CA GLY A 50 -5.86 -2.56 3.16
C GLY A 50 -5.28 -2.19 1.81
N PHE A 51 -5.42 -0.92 1.46
CA PHE A 51 -4.85 -0.34 0.24
C PHE A 51 -4.22 1.02 0.54
N THR A 52 -3.05 1.22 0.00
CA THR A 52 -2.42 2.54 -0.13
C THR A 52 -1.78 2.68 -1.50
N ASN A 53 -1.47 3.89 -1.95
CA ASN A 53 -0.77 4.07 -3.22
C ASN A 53 0.17 5.26 -3.20
N GLY A 54 1.14 5.24 -4.12
CA GLY A 54 2.09 6.32 -4.31
C GLY A 54 3.13 6.04 -5.38
N CYS A 55 3.98 7.03 -5.61
CA CYS A 55 5.13 6.90 -6.53
C CYS A 55 6.26 6.09 -5.91
N PHE A 56 6.49 6.20 -4.61
CA PHE A 56 7.56 5.51 -3.84
C PHE A 56 8.91 5.55 -4.54
N ASP A 57 9.26 6.70 -5.09
CA ASP A 57 10.43 6.87 -5.94
C ASP A 57 11.74 6.65 -5.15
N LEU A 58 11.91 7.37 -4.04
CA LEU A 58 12.94 7.09 -3.03
C LEU A 58 12.25 6.86 -1.70
N LEU A 59 12.46 5.67 -1.11
CA LEU A 59 11.91 5.37 0.20
C LEU A 59 12.58 6.21 1.28
N HIS A 60 11.77 6.67 2.22
CA HIS A 60 12.19 7.43 3.39
C HIS A 60 11.32 7.07 4.61
N PRO A 61 11.72 7.47 5.83
CA PRO A 61 10.99 7.11 7.05
C PRO A 61 9.49 7.42 7.02
N GLY A 62 9.08 8.49 6.31
CA GLY A 62 7.67 8.81 6.13
C GLY A 62 6.88 7.72 5.39
N HIS A 63 7.45 7.13 4.34
CA HIS A 63 6.85 6.01 3.64
C HIS A 63 6.73 4.78 4.55
N ILE A 64 7.79 4.45 5.30
CA ILE A 64 7.79 3.32 6.23
C ILE A 64 6.71 3.50 7.30
N ALA A 65 6.57 4.70 7.88
CA ALA A 65 5.54 4.98 8.86
C ALA A 65 4.12 4.77 8.31
N VAL A 66 3.85 5.21 7.07
CA VAL A 66 2.56 5.02 6.40
C VAL A 66 2.31 3.52 6.17
N LEU A 67 3.26 2.78 5.60
CA LEU A 67 3.12 1.36 5.31
C LEU A 67 2.92 0.53 6.59
N THR A 68 3.68 0.81 7.64
CA THR A 68 3.54 0.13 8.94
C THR A 68 2.17 0.38 9.58
N LYS A 69 1.71 1.64 9.60
CA LYS A 69 0.39 1.97 10.13
C LYS A 69 -0.74 1.40 9.27
N ALA A 70 -0.60 1.41 7.95
CA ALA A 70 -1.55 0.79 7.03
C ALA A 70 -1.67 -0.72 7.30
N ARG A 71 -0.54 -1.40 7.45
CA ARG A 71 -0.52 -2.85 7.75
C ARG A 71 -1.13 -3.17 9.10
N ALA A 72 -0.94 -2.33 10.11
CA ALA A 72 -1.56 -2.50 11.43
C ALA A 72 -3.10 -2.38 11.42
N ALA A 73 -3.68 -1.74 10.41
CA ALA A 73 -5.13 -1.55 10.24
C ALA A 73 -5.81 -2.67 9.42
N CYS A 74 -5.04 -3.63 8.88
CA CYS A 74 -5.56 -4.68 8.01
C CYS A 74 -4.77 -5.99 8.16
N ASP A 75 -5.28 -7.08 7.56
CA ASP A 75 -4.62 -8.39 7.55
C ASP A 75 -3.73 -8.58 6.30
N ARG A 76 -4.03 -7.86 5.21
CA ARG A 76 -3.28 -7.87 3.95
C ARG A 76 -3.21 -6.48 3.39
N LEU A 77 -2.00 -5.99 3.13
CA LEU A 77 -1.78 -4.67 2.57
C LEU A 77 -1.38 -4.75 1.10
N ILE A 78 -2.21 -4.14 0.24
CA ILE A 78 -1.91 -3.92 -1.17
C ILE A 78 -1.37 -2.50 -1.36
N VAL A 79 -0.24 -2.39 -2.03
CA VAL A 79 0.36 -1.11 -2.41
C VAL A 79 0.19 -0.88 -3.90
N GLY A 80 -0.59 0.11 -4.29
CA GLY A 80 -0.66 0.60 -5.66
C GLY A 80 0.59 1.44 -5.97
N LEU A 81 1.38 1.01 -6.94
CA LEU A 81 2.60 1.68 -7.37
C LEU A 81 2.38 2.37 -8.71
N ASN A 82 2.53 3.69 -8.77
CA ASN A 82 2.46 4.41 -10.04
C ASN A 82 3.58 3.95 -10.99
N SER A 83 3.22 3.63 -12.24
CA SER A 83 4.19 3.30 -13.28
C SER A 83 5.12 4.49 -13.57
N ASP A 84 6.25 4.24 -14.23
CA ASP A 84 7.18 5.31 -14.62
C ASP A 84 6.50 6.38 -15.48
N ALA A 85 5.65 5.95 -16.40
CA ALA A 85 4.90 6.87 -17.26
C ALA A 85 3.96 7.77 -16.44
N SER A 86 3.26 7.21 -15.45
CA SER A 86 2.40 7.96 -14.54
C SER A 86 3.23 8.92 -13.66
N VAL A 87 4.35 8.47 -13.11
CA VAL A 87 5.22 9.34 -12.29
C VAL A 87 5.74 10.52 -13.09
N ARG A 88 6.19 10.32 -14.36
CA ARG A 88 6.62 11.41 -15.23
C ARG A 88 5.53 12.46 -15.44
N ARG A 89 4.29 12.03 -15.68
CA ARG A 89 3.16 12.98 -15.83
C ARG A 89 2.86 13.75 -14.54
N LEU A 90 2.95 13.09 -13.40
CA LEU A 90 2.59 13.69 -12.10
C LEU A 90 3.70 14.55 -11.49
N LYS A 91 4.97 14.22 -11.72
CA LYS A 91 6.14 14.84 -11.05
C LYS A 91 7.10 15.57 -11.98
N GLY A 92 6.90 15.45 -13.31
CA GLY A 92 7.71 16.12 -14.33
C GLY A 92 8.95 15.33 -14.77
N GLU A 93 9.69 15.93 -15.70
CA GLU A 93 10.91 15.37 -16.24
C GLU A 93 11.95 15.08 -15.16
N GLY A 94 12.70 14.01 -15.34
CA GLY A 94 13.70 13.55 -14.35
C GLY A 94 13.13 12.75 -13.19
N ARG A 95 11.84 12.42 -13.23
CA ARG A 95 11.19 11.52 -12.28
C ARG A 95 10.50 10.36 -13.02
N PRO A 96 10.49 9.14 -12.48
CA PRO A 96 11.12 8.76 -11.22
C PRO A 96 12.65 8.66 -11.36
N VAL A 97 13.36 8.62 -10.22
CA VAL A 97 14.83 8.36 -10.15
C VAL A 97 15.08 6.86 -10.32
N GLN A 98 14.24 6.03 -9.75
CA GLN A 98 14.28 4.57 -9.90
C GLN A 98 13.12 4.12 -10.79
N ASP A 99 13.38 3.16 -11.67
CA ASP A 99 12.35 2.56 -12.51
C ASP A 99 11.30 1.77 -11.69
N GLU A 100 10.17 1.47 -12.31
CA GLU A 100 9.05 0.82 -11.64
C GLU A 100 9.38 -0.57 -11.11
N HIS A 101 10.29 -1.32 -11.74
CA HIS A 101 10.73 -2.63 -11.27
C HIS A 101 11.53 -2.51 -9.99
N ALA A 102 12.56 -1.65 -9.98
CA ALA A 102 13.36 -1.42 -8.77
C ALA A 102 12.51 -0.89 -7.61
N ARG A 103 11.54 -0.01 -7.87
CA ARG A 103 10.62 0.49 -6.84
C ARG A 103 9.70 -0.61 -6.32
N ALA A 104 9.21 -1.49 -7.21
CA ALA A 104 8.38 -2.62 -6.82
C ALA A 104 9.15 -3.62 -5.97
N ASP A 105 10.39 -3.96 -6.35
CA ASP A 105 11.27 -4.89 -5.61
C ASP A 105 11.52 -4.40 -4.18
N VAL A 106 11.85 -3.11 -4.03
CA VAL A 106 12.10 -2.53 -2.70
C VAL A 106 10.83 -2.56 -1.83
N LEU A 107 9.65 -2.26 -2.40
CA LEU A 107 8.38 -2.34 -1.67
C LEU A 107 8.02 -3.78 -1.30
N ALA A 108 8.20 -4.72 -2.22
CA ALA A 108 7.90 -6.14 -2.01
C ALA A 108 8.77 -6.78 -0.91
N ALA A 109 10.00 -6.28 -0.73
CA ALA A 109 10.90 -6.73 0.32
C ALA A 109 10.47 -6.27 1.73
N LEU A 110 9.55 -5.30 1.83
CA LEU A 110 9.06 -4.84 3.13
C LEU A 110 8.06 -5.83 3.74
N GLU A 111 8.25 -6.17 5.01
CA GLU A 111 7.37 -7.07 5.76
C GLU A 111 5.92 -6.55 5.80
N ALA A 112 5.75 -5.22 5.86
CA ALA A 112 4.44 -4.58 5.90
C ALA A 112 3.63 -4.74 4.60
N VAL A 113 4.24 -5.16 3.48
CA VAL A 113 3.61 -5.21 2.15
C VAL A 113 3.33 -6.65 1.76
N ASP A 114 2.07 -6.97 1.47
CA ASP A 114 1.65 -8.29 1.01
C ASP A 114 1.54 -8.36 -0.53
N LEU A 115 1.26 -7.23 -1.20
CA LEU A 115 1.17 -7.15 -2.66
C LEU A 115 1.52 -5.75 -3.16
N VAL A 116 2.27 -5.69 -4.24
CA VAL A 116 2.57 -4.46 -5.00
C VAL A 116 1.92 -4.57 -6.37
N VAL A 117 1.07 -3.61 -6.73
CA VAL A 117 0.37 -3.60 -8.00
C VAL A 117 0.74 -2.34 -8.77
N VAL A 118 1.40 -2.53 -9.90
CA VAL A 118 1.77 -1.40 -10.77
C VAL A 118 0.56 -0.94 -11.58
N PHE A 119 0.32 0.37 -11.63
CA PHE A 119 -0.78 0.95 -12.38
C PHE A 119 -0.34 2.16 -13.21
N PRO A 120 -0.80 2.27 -14.49
CA PRO A 120 -0.36 3.32 -15.39
C PRO A 120 -1.19 4.61 -15.34
N GLN A 121 -2.33 4.61 -14.65
CA GLN A 121 -3.23 5.75 -14.53
C GLN A 121 -2.65 6.83 -13.60
N ASP A 122 -3.12 8.07 -13.73
CA ASP A 122 -2.69 9.17 -12.87
C ASP A 122 -3.34 9.11 -11.48
N THR A 123 -4.49 8.45 -11.40
CA THR A 123 -5.19 8.20 -10.14
C THR A 123 -5.38 6.70 -9.90
N PRO A 124 -5.42 6.24 -8.64
CA PRO A 124 -5.60 4.82 -8.31
C PRO A 124 -7.06 4.35 -8.37
N LEU A 125 -8.00 5.15 -8.89
CA LEU A 125 -9.43 4.90 -8.75
C LEU A 125 -9.86 3.54 -9.33
N ASP A 126 -9.38 3.18 -10.52
CA ASP A 126 -9.75 1.92 -11.16
C ASP A 126 -9.18 0.72 -10.43
N LEU A 127 -7.97 0.86 -9.87
CA LEU A 127 -7.38 -0.17 -9.03
C LEU A 127 -8.15 -0.31 -7.70
N ILE A 128 -8.56 0.80 -7.08
CA ILE A 128 -9.38 0.78 -5.86
C ILE A 128 -10.74 0.13 -6.13
N ARG A 129 -11.38 0.43 -7.27
CA ARG A 129 -12.65 -0.21 -7.68
C ARG A 129 -12.51 -1.71 -7.86
N ARG A 130 -11.37 -2.17 -8.35
CA ARG A 130 -11.10 -3.60 -8.53
C ARG A 130 -10.78 -4.29 -7.20
N VAL A 131 -9.94 -3.67 -6.38
CA VAL A 131 -9.53 -4.21 -5.07
C VAL A 131 -10.65 -4.15 -4.06
N ARG A 132 -11.48 -3.10 -4.05
CA ARG A 132 -12.53 -2.83 -3.05
C ARG A 132 -12.02 -3.06 -1.62
N PRO A 133 -11.03 -2.29 -1.18
CA PRO A 133 -10.38 -2.55 0.10
C PRO A 133 -11.32 -2.23 1.27
N ASN A 134 -11.13 -2.94 2.39
CA ASN A 134 -11.81 -2.63 3.65
C ASN A 134 -11.23 -1.37 4.30
N VAL A 135 -9.95 -1.07 4.02
CA VAL A 135 -9.24 0.09 4.58
C VAL A 135 -8.45 0.79 3.48
N LEU A 136 -8.73 2.07 3.26
CA LEU A 136 -7.96 2.92 2.35
C LEU A 136 -7.09 3.86 3.18
N VAL A 137 -5.78 3.76 3.03
CA VAL A 137 -4.83 4.55 3.80
C VAL A 137 -4.13 5.58 2.92
N LYS A 138 -4.05 6.81 3.40
CA LYS A 138 -3.30 7.90 2.77
C LYS A 138 -2.40 8.58 3.77
N GLY A 139 -1.13 8.74 3.38
CA GLY A 139 -0.16 9.54 4.12
C GLY A 139 0.08 10.86 3.40
N GLY A 140 0.14 11.96 4.13
CA GLY A 140 0.40 13.28 3.58
C GLY A 140 -0.68 14.30 3.96
N ASP A 141 -0.61 15.44 3.30
CA ASP A 141 -1.51 16.57 3.53
C ASP A 141 -2.85 16.39 2.78
N TYR A 142 -3.47 15.22 2.96
CA TYR A 142 -4.79 14.94 2.41
C TYR A 142 -5.87 15.27 3.43
N THR A 143 -6.98 15.82 2.95
CA THR A 143 -8.23 15.81 3.71
C THR A 143 -9.09 14.62 3.26
N ARG A 144 -10.05 14.21 4.09
CA ARG A 144 -10.91 13.07 3.76
C ARG A 144 -11.64 13.26 2.42
N GLU A 145 -12.00 14.50 2.10
CA GLU A 145 -12.72 14.89 0.87
C GLU A 145 -11.85 14.76 -0.38
N THR A 146 -10.54 14.93 -0.25
CA THR A 146 -9.59 14.87 -1.39
C THR A 146 -9.05 13.49 -1.69
N VAL A 147 -9.37 12.49 -0.84
CA VAL A 147 -8.91 11.11 -1.06
C VAL A 147 -9.66 10.47 -2.21
N VAL A 148 -8.95 10.21 -3.30
CA VAL A 148 -9.48 9.47 -4.45
C VAL A 148 -9.86 8.05 -4.03
N GLY A 149 -11.09 7.63 -4.39
CA GLY A 149 -11.59 6.29 -4.07
C GLY A 149 -12.28 6.15 -2.71
N ARG A 150 -12.35 7.22 -1.91
CA ARG A 150 -13.05 7.23 -0.63
C ARG A 150 -14.49 6.70 -0.76
N GLU A 151 -15.24 7.24 -1.71
CA GLU A 151 -16.66 6.85 -1.91
C GLU A 151 -16.82 5.36 -2.21
N VAL A 152 -15.90 4.79 -2.99
CA VAL A 152 -15.91 3.36 -3.31
C VAL A 152 -15.77 2.52 -2.04
N VAL A 153 -14.90 2.95 -1.13
CA VAL A 153 -14.60 2.23 0.10
C VAL A 153 -15.73 2.40 1.13
N GLU A 154 -16.22 3.63 1.31
CA GLU A 154 -17.25 3.94 2.31
C GLU A 154 -18.62 3.32 1.98
N VAL A 155 -19.00 3.26 0.69
CA VAL A 155 -20.26 2.61 0.25
C VAL A 155 -20.28 1.12 0.61
N GLU A 156 -19.12 0.46 0.65
CA GLU A 156 -19.00 -0.94 1.03
C GLU A 156 -18.76 -1.16 2.54
N GLY A 157 -18.88 -0.09 3.34
CA GLY A 157 -18.70 -0.17 4.80
C GLY A 157 -17.21 -0.19 5.23
N GLY A 158 -16.31 0.11 4.31
CA GLY A 158 -14.89 0.28 4.61
C GLY A 158 -14.56 1.65 5.22
N GLU A 159 -13.32 1.84 5.62
CA GLU A 159 -12.84 3.06 6.27
C GLU A 159 -11.67 3.71 5.54
N VAL A 160 -11.56 5.04 5.68
CA VAL A 160 -10.42 5.83 5.19
C VAL A 160 -9.61 6.34 6.37
N ILE A 161 -8.32 6.01 6.39
CA ILE A 161 -7.38 6.41 7.42
C ILE A 161 -6.37 7.39 6.83
N LEU A 162 -6.29 8.58 7.42
CA LEU A 162 -5.27 9.57 7.12
C LEU A 162 -4.11 9.44 8.12
N ILE A 163 -2.89 9.48 7.59
CA ILE A 163 -1.67 9.39 8.39
C ILE A 163 -0.88 10.67 8.18
N ASP A 164 -0.61 11.37 9.27
CA ASP A 164 0.18 12.59 9.25
C ASP A 164 1.58 12.34 8.69
N THR A 165 2.10 13.32 7.96
CA THR A 165 3.47 13.29 7.45
C THR A 165 4.49 13.28 8.60
N VAL A 166 5.57 12.55 8.40
CA VAL A 166 6.74 12.66 9.27
C VAL A 166 7.52 13.92 8.87
N PRO A 167 7.60 14.93 9.74
CA PRO A 167 8.24 16.19 9.39
C PRO A 167 9.70 15.99 8.91
N GLY A 168 10.10 16.77 7.91
CA GLY A 168 11.48 16.75 7.38
C GLY A 168 11.80 15.60 6.42
N HIS A 169 10.85 14.73 6.09
CA HIS A 169 11.06 13.59 5.20
C HIS A 169 10.16 13.67 3.97
N SER A 170 10.72 14.02 2.82
CA SER A 170 10.07 13.92 1.51
C SER A 170 11.06 13.49 0.44
N THR A 171 10.58 12.80 -0.59
CA THR A 171 11.42 12.42 -1.74
C THR A 171 12.03 13.64 -2.42
N SER A 172 11.28 14.74 -2.55
CA SER A 172 11.76 15.98 -3.16
C SER A 172 12.93 16.55 -2.37
N SER A 173 12.86 16.61 -1.04
CA SER A 173 13.97 17.09 -0.20
C SER A 173 15.19 16.16 -0.21
N LEU A 174 14.99 14.85 -0.39
CA LEU A 174 16.11 13.92 -0.56
C LEU A 174 16.85 14.17 -1.87
N ILE A 175 16.11 14.31 -2.97
CA ILE A 175 16.69 14.59 -4.30
C ILE A 175 17.44 15.93 -4.30
N GLU A 176 16.87 16.96 -3.68
CA GLU A 176 17.50 18.27 -3.60
C GLU A 176 18.82 18.23 -2.83
N ARG A 177 18.86 17.55 -1.69
CA ARG A 177 20.09 17.36 -0.91
C ARG A 177 21.15 16.50 -1.60
N SER A 178 20.75 15.63 -2.51
CA SER A 178 21.67 14.77 -3.27
C SER A 178 22.30 15.46 -4.45
N ARG A 179 21.87 16.67 -4.83
CA ARG A 179 22.46 17.44 -5.91
C ARG A 179 23.81 18.04 -5.48
N PRO A 180 24.84 18.07 -6.36
CA PRO A 180 26.07 18.76 -6.05
C PRO A 180 25.79 20.23 -5.68
N GLY A 181 26.12 20.64 -4.46
CA GLY A 181 25.88 21.99 -3.93
C GLY A 181 24.60 22.15 -3.09
N GLY A 182 23.78 21.13 -2.94
CA GLY A 182 22.66 21.11 -1.98
C GLY A 182 23.19 20.98 -0.54
N ARG A 183 23.06 22.03 0.25
CA ARG A 183 23.25 22.02 1.72
C ARG A 183 21.89 22.05 2.40
#